data_c2882932ea280d720663cfa1a9ca4c69
#
_entry.id   c2882932ea280d720663cfa1a9ca4c69
#
_cell.length_a   1.000
_cell.length_b   1.000
_cell.length_c   1.000
_cell.angle_alpha   90.00
_cell.angle_beta   90.00
_cell.angle_gamma   90.00
#
_symmetry.space_group_name_H-M   'P 1'
#
loop_
_entity.id
_entity.type
_entity.pdbx_description
1 polymer ?
#
loop_
_entity_poly.entity_id
_entity_poly.type
_entity_poly.pdbx_seq_one_letter_code
_entity_poly.pdbx_strand_id
1 'polypeptide(L)'
;MLSRIKSSHAAGFMLLGLLLVVPACTHRETHQIGSNKVTVARHGLLKKLDVDEKIGTLEYAGIGRGGEGLKVSMNGDKLKVNGLDGKLRPGDSVLISDDGVAVNSLDYGESEKYLRANNSTVAATN
;
A
#
# COMPACT_ATOMS: atom_id res chain seq x y z
N MET A 1 0.27 -45.74 -25.29
CA MET A 1 0.16 -45.04 -25.05
C MET A 1 -0.21 -44.27 -24.61
N LEU A 2 -0.40 -44.23 -24.70
CA LEU A 2 -0.89 -43.31 -24.42
C LEU A 2 -0.66 -42.68 -23.55
N SER A 3 -0.59 -42.95 -23.32
CA SER A 3 -0.61 -42.30 -22.55
C SER A 3 -0.20 -41.32 -22.37
N ARG A 4 -0.06 -40.88 -22.71
CA ARG A 4 0.09 -39.79 -22.53
C ARG A 4 -0.53 -39.05 -22.50
N ILE A 5 -1.11 -39.17 -22.86
CA ILE A 5 -1.80 -38.38 -22.93
C ILE A 5 -2.26 -37.97 -21.99
N LYS A 6 -2.49 -38.37 -21.69
CA LYS A 6 -3.04 -37.92 -20.90
C LYS A 6 -2.80 -37.15 -20.08
N SER A 7 -2.79 -37.05 -19.82
CA SER A 7 -2.52 -36.41 -18.75
C SER A 7 -2.31 -35.05 -18.82
N SER A 8 -1.96 -34.65 -19.71
CA SER A 8 -1.61 -33.35 -19.85
C SER A 8 -2.64 -32.34 -19.59
N HIS A 9 -3.81 -32.61 -19.94
CA HIS A 9 -4.75 -31.59 -19.79
C HIS A 9 -5.11 -31.29 -18.42
N ALA A 10 -4.86 -32.13 -17.56
CA ALA A 10 -5.22 -31.88 -16.23
C ALA A 10 -4.54 -30.69 -15.69
N ALA A 11 -3.35 -30.49 -16.02
CA ALA A 11 -2.63 -29.38 -15.48
C ALA A 11 -3.18 -28.06 -15.87
N GLY A 12 -3.70 -27.96 -16.98
CA GLY A 12 -4.23 -26.73 -17.46
C GLY A 12 -5.36 -26.17 -16.69
N PHE A 13 -6.23 -27.02 -16.21
CA PHE A 13 -7.33 -26.57 -15.53
C PHE A 13 -7.04 -25.89 -14.28
N MET A 14 -6.10 -26.35 -13.58
CA MET A 14 -5.81 -25.85 -12.31
C MET A 14 -5.45 -24.45 -12.33
N LEU A 15 -4.71 -24.06 -13.28
CA LEU A 15 -4.27 -22.72 -13.37
C LEU A 15 -5.38 -21.74 -13.55
N LEU A 16 -6.35 -22.12 -14.30
CA LEU A 16 -7.46 -21.26 -14.52
C LEU A 16 -8.21 -20.94 -13.28
N GLY A 17 -8.40 -21.91 -12.48
CA GLY A 17 -9.14 -21.72 -11.28
C GLY A 17 -8.51 -20.70 -10.38
N LEU A 18 -7.23 -20.73 -10.28
CA LEU A 18 -6.56 -19.84 -9.43
C LEU A 18 -6.67 -18.43 -9.89
N LEU A 19 -6.54 -18.22 -11.16
CA LEU A 19 -6.61 -16.92 -11.69
C LEU A 19 -7.92 -16.23 -11.46
N LEU A 20 -8.96 -16.96 -11.47
CA LEU A 20 -10.24 -16.37 -11.28
C LEU A 20 -10.47 -15.86 -9.90
N VAL A 21 -9.93 -16.49 -8.95
CA VAL A 21 -10.21 -16.15 -7.59
C VAL A 21 -9.42 -14.99 -7.08
N VAL A 22 -8.17 -14.98 -7.31
CA VAL A 22 -7.32 -14.02 -6.70
C VAL A 22 -7.48 -12.59 -7.13
N PRO A 23 -7.43 -12.25 -8.36
CA PRO A 23 -7.41 -10.86 -8.74
C PRO A 23 -8.66 -10.08 -8.44
N ALA A 24 -9.74 -10.76 -8.31
CA ALA A 24 -10.99 -10.09 -8.15
C ALA A 24 -11.14 -9.36 -6.84
N CYS A 25 -10.38 -9.71 -5.84
CA CYS A 25 -10.57 -9.15 -4.53
C CYS A 25 -9.65 -8.01 -4.18
N THR A 26 -8.69 -7.71 -5.02
CA THR A 26 -7.71 -6.69 -4.71
C THR A 26 -7.71 -5.60 -5.76
N HIS A 27 -7.78 -4.39 -5.30
CA HIS A 27 -7.71 -3.23 -6.18
C HIS A 27 -6.48 -2.42 -5.83
N ARG A 28 -5.65 -2.12 -6.81
CA ARG A 28 -4.42 -1.36 -6.58
C ARG A 28 -4.35 -0.17 -7.50
N GLU A 29 -3.89 0.94 -6.95
CA GLU A 29 -3.64 2.16 -7.71
C GLU A 29 -2.29 2.70 -7.30
N THR A 30 -1.54 3.25 -8.22
CA THR A 30 -0.24 3.83 -7.91
C THR A 30 -0.25 5.30 -8.31
N HIS A 31 0.26 6.14 -7.43
CA HIS A 31 0.31 7.58 -7.64
C HIS A 31 1.70 8.10 -7.30
N GLN A 32 2.06 9.21 -7.90
CA GLN A 32 3.33 9.87 -7.61
C GLN A 32 3.03 11.11 -6.77
N ILE A 33 3.47 11.11 -5.53
CA ILE A 33 3.24 12.23 -4.60
C ILE A 33 4.62 12.84 -4.31
N GLY A 34 4.90 13.97 -4.93
CA GLY A 34 6.22 14.56 -4.84
C GLY A 34 7.26 13.63 -5.44
N SER A 35 8.28 13.28 -4.71
CA SER A 35 9.31 12.34 -5.14
C SER A 35 9.01 10.91 -4.72
N ASN A 36 7.85 10.65 -4.19
CA ASN A 36 7.53 9.33 -3.61
C ASN A 36 6.43 8.63 -4.37
N LYS A 37 6.58 7.32 -4.52
CA LYS A 37 5.59 6.51 -5.20
C LYS A 37 4.68 5.89 -4.15
N VAL A 38 3.39 6.07 -4.29
CA VAL A 38 2.41 5.57 -3.34
C VAL A 38 1.48 4.59 -4.02
N THR A 39 1.37 3.40 -3.49
CA THR A 39 0.43 2.40 -3.97
C THR A 39 -0.65 2.21 -2.93
N VAL A 40 -1.89 2.29 -3.36
CA VAL A 40 -3.04 2.05 -2.48
C VAL A 40 -3.64 0.71 -2.88
N ALA A 41 -3.61 -0.25 -1.97
CA ALA A 41 -4.16 -1.58 -2.19
C ALA A 41 -5.31 -1.78 -1.22
N ARG A 42 -6.48 -2.07 -1.73
CA ARG A 42 -7.65 -2.21 -0.88
C ARG A 42 -8.38 -3.49 -1.17
N HIS A 43 -8.87 -4.10 -0.13
CA HIS A 43 -9.66 -5.31 -0.21
C HIS A 43 -11.07 -5.08 0.24
N GLY A 44 -11.34 -4.06 0.99
CA GLY A 44 -12.62 -3.84 1.59
C GLY A 44 -13.11 -2.43 1.44
N LEU A 45 -13.67 -1.89 2.48
CA LEU A 45 -14.34 -0.61 2.44
C LEU A 45 -13.37 0.56 2.44
N LEU A 46 -13.44 1.34 1.39
CA LEU A 46 -12.71 2.58 1.31
C LEU A 46 -13.72 3.70 1.45
N LYS A 47 -13.52 4.57 2.41
CA LYS A 47 -14.41 5.70 2.62
C LYS A 47 -14.03 6.89 1.80
N LYS A 48 -12.75 7.10 1.60
CA LYS A 48 -12.29 8.29 0.90
C LYS A 48 -10.90 8.08 0.34
N LEU A 49 -10.67 8.51 -0.88
CA LEU A 49 -9.34 8.58 -1.44
C LEU A 49 -9.29 9.80 -2.35
N ASP A 50 -8.57 10.83 -1.93
CA ASP A 50 -8.38 12.03 -2.71
C ASP A 50 -6.91 12.17 -3.01
N VAL A 51 -6.56 12.29 -4.27
CA VAL A 51 -5.17 12.41 -4.69
C VAL A 51 -5.04 13.59 -5.64
N ASP A 52 -4.07 14.44 -5.37
CA ASP A 52 -3.73 15.51 -6.29
C ASP A 52 -2.23 15.48 -6.51
N GLU A 53 -1.82 14.85 -7.59
CA GLU A 53 -0.41 14.69 -7.91
C GLU A 53 0.27 16.01 -8.24
N LYS A 54 -0.47 16.97 -8.72
CA LYS A 54 0.08 18.27 -9.07
C LYS A 54 0.51 19.05 -7.84
N ILE A 55 -0.30 19.00 -6.80
CA ILE A 55 0.02 19.67 -5.56
C ILE A 55 0.84 18.78 -4.66
N GLY A 56 0.84 17.49 -4.89
CA GLY A 56 1.58 16.54 -4.06
C GLY A 56 0.85 16.17 -2.79
N THR A 57 -0.46 15.99 -2.85
CA THR A 57 -1.26 15.63 -1.67
C THR A 57 -2.04 14.35 -1.89
N LEU A 58 -2.28 13.64 -0.80
CA LEU A 58 -3.09 12.44 -0.81
C LEU A 58 -3.83 12.33 0.52
N GLU A 59 -5.09 11.96 0.46
CA GLU A 59 -5.86 11.66 1.68
C GLU A 59 -6.57 10.33 1.50
N TYR A 60 -6.39 9.45 2.45
CA TYR A 60 -6.99 8.14 2.46
C TYR A 60 -7.73 7.93 3.78
N ALA A 61 -8.93 7.41 3.70
CA ALA A 61 -9.65 7.00 4.90
C ALA A 61 -10.36 5.69 4.60
N GLY A 62 -10.13 4.69 5.41
CA GLY A 62 -10.71 3.38 5.22
C GLY A 62 -10.88 2.65 6.54
N ILE A 63 -11.30 1.41 6.46
CA ILE A 63 -11.45 0.56 7.63
C ILE A 63 -10.46 -0.58 7.49
N GLY A 64 -9.62 -0.72 8.46
CA GLY A 64 -8.61 -1.77 8.48
C GLY A 64 -9.21 -3.13 8.76
N ARG A 65 -8.37 -4.14 8.63
CA ARG A 65 -8.78 -5.53 8.78
C ARG A 65 -9.36 -5.83 10.14
N GLY A 66 -8.93 -5.17 11.16
CA GLY A 66 -9.46 -5.36 12.50
C GLY A 66 -10.67 -4.49 12.83
N GLY A 67 -11.23 -3.81 11.85
CA GLY A 67 -12.37 -2.93 12.08
C GLY A 67 -11.98 -1.54 12.52
N GLU A 68 -10.70 -1.27 12.62
CA GLU A 68 -10.22 0.04 13.05
C GLU A 68 -10.13 0.99 11.88
N GLY A 69 -10.34 2.25 12.12
CA GLY A 69 -10.19 3.25 11.08
C GLY A 69 -8.74 3.46 10.72
N LEU A 70 -8.45 3.65 9.45
CA LEU A 70 -7.12 4.00 8.99
C LEU A 70 -7.23 5.30 8.21
N LYS A 71 -6.53 6.32 8.69
CA LYS A 71 -6.46 7.60 8.02
C LYS A 71 -5.03 7.93 7.67
N VAL A 72 -4.77 8.22 6.42
CA VAL A 72 -3.43 8.57 5.96
C VAL A 72 -3.50 9.87 5.18
N SER A 73 -2.65 10.81 5.53
CA SER A 73 -2.52 12.08 4.82
C SER A 73 -1.11 12.27 4.38
N MET A 74 -0.90 12.69 3.16
CA MET A 74 0.42 13.03 2.66
C MET A 74 0.42 14.43 2.08
N ASN A 75 1.50 15.14 2.32
CA ASN A 75 1.75 16.43 1.71
C ASN A 75 3.24 16.45 1.37
N GLY A 76 3.55 16.15 0.10
CA GLY A 76 4.92 15.94 -0.31
C GLY A 76 5.51 14.74 0.41
N ASP A 77 6.59 14.96 1.15
CA ASP A 77 7.25 13.90 1.89
C ASP A 77 6.76 13.78 3.34
N LYS A 78 5.81 14.61 3.75
CA LYS A 78 5.25 14.52 5.10
C LYS A 78 4.07 13.57 5.10
N LEU A 79 4.07 12.66 6.04
CA LEU A 79 3.07 11.61 6.12
C LEU A 79 2.48 11.56 7.51
N LYS A 80 1.17 11.49 7.59
CA LYS A 80 0.49 11.37 8.88
C LYS A 80 -0.39 10.12 8.83
N VAL A 81 -0.20 9.22 9.77
CA VAL A 81 -0.95 7.97 9.85
C VAL A 81 -1.69 7.96 11.16
N ASN A 82 -3.01 8.02 11.13
CA ASN A 82 -3.85 8.06 12.32
C ASN A 82 -3.37 9.11 13.32
N GLY A 83 -2.98 10.27 12.81
CA GLY A 83 -2.55 11.38 13.65
C GLY A 83 -1.08 11.39 14.03
N LEU A 84 -0.34 10.34 13.70
CA LEU A 84 1.08 10.29 14.02
C LEU A 84 1.91 10.78 12.83
N ASP A 85 2.79 11.71 13.10
CA ASP A 85 3.60 12.33 12.06
C ASP A 85 4.83 11.51 11.71
N GLY A 86 5.12 11.45 10.43
CA GLY A 86 6.30 10.81 9.91
C GLY A 86 6.83 11.55 8.71
N LYS A 87 8.00 11.19 8.26
CA LYS A 87 8.61 11.82 7.10
C LYS A 87 9.27 10.78 6.21
N LEU A 88 9.10 10.95 4.91
CA LEU A 88 9.72 10.09 3.91
C LEU A 88 10.99 10.74 3.40
N ARG A 89 11.85 9.94 2.80
CA ARG A 89 13.00 10.44 2.05
C ARG A 89 12.63 10.43 0.58
N PRO A 90 13.28 11.26 -0.23
CA PRO A 90 13.01 11.25 -1.67
C PRO A 90 13.24 9.86 -2.26
N GLY A 91 12.32 9.40 -3.06
CA GLY A 91 12.42 8.09 -3.69
C GLY A 91 11.84 6.94 -2.90
N ASP A 92 11.38 7.18 -1.69
CA ASP A 92 10.75 6.12 -0.90
C ASP A 92 9.44 5.67 -1.54
N SER A 93 9.13 4.40 -1.39
CA SER A 93 7.87 3.82 -1.85
C SER A 93 6.96 3.56 -0.67
N VAL A 94 5.69 3.87 -0.82
CA VAL A 94 4.70 3.70 0.24
C VAL A 94 3.60 2.77 -0.23
N LEU A 95 3.19 1.85 0.61
CA LEU A 95 2.06 0.99 0.35
C LEU A 95 1.01 1.24 1.44
N ILE A 96 -0.18 1.66 1.04
CA ILE A 96 -1.31 1.84 1.95
C ILE A 96 -2.27 0.69 1.69
N SER A 97 -2.60 -0.06 2.74
CA SER A 97 -3.52 -1.19 2.62
C SER A 97 -4.39 -1.29 3.86
N ASP A 98 -5.29 -2.25 3.89
CA ASP A 98 -6.12 -2.50 5.06
C ASP A 98 -5.31 -2.80 6.30
N ASP A 99 -4.10 -3.29 6.13
CA ASP A 99 -3.26 -3.67 7.26
C ASP A 99 -2.43 -2.49 7.79
N GLY A 100 -2.35 -1.42 7.05
CA GLY A 100 -1.61 -0.24 7.50
C GLY A 100 -0.77 0.37 6.40
N VAL A 101 0.30 1.04 6.80
CA VAL A 101 1.19 1.73 5.87
C VAL A 101 2.57 1.10 5.95
N ALA A 102 3.09 0.64 4.83
CA ALA A 102 4.42 0.06 4.75
C ALA A 102 5.29 0.94 3.85
N VAL A 103 6.54 1.16 4.24
CA VAL A 103 7.48 1.98 3.50
C VAL A 103 8.64 1.10 3.05
N ASN A 104 8.95 1.17 1.77
CA ASN A 104 10.08 0.44 1.18
C ASN A 104 10.04 -1.06 1.48
N SER A 105 8.85 -1.63 1.48
CA SER A 105 8.64 -3.06 1.76
C SER A 105 9.02 -3.50 3.18
N LEU A 106 9.24 -2.58 4.10
CA LEU A 106 9.43 -2.91 5.49
C LEU A 106 8.09 -3.32 6.10
N ASP A 107 8.11 -4.10 7.16
CA ASP A 107 6.84 -4.43 7.83
C ASP A 107 6.26 -3.16 8.48
N TYR A 108 5.06 -3.26 9.00
CA TYR A 108 4.37 -2.07 9.52
C TYR A 108 5.07 -1.46 10.73
N GLY A 109 5.58 -2.27 11.62
CA GLY A 109 6.30 -1.77 12.78
C GLY A 109 7.61 -1.08 12.41
N GLU A 110 8.36 -1.68 11.50
CA GLU A 110 9.60 -1.09 11.03
C GLU A 110 9.35 0.17 10.22
N SER A 111 8.27 0.20 9.46
CA SER A 111 7.89 1.38 8.71
C SER A 111 7.59 2.55 9.64
N GLU A 112 6.89 2.28 10.72
CA GLU A 112 6.57 3.31 11.70
C GLU A 112 7.84 3.88 12.33
N LYS A 113 8.79 3.02 12.69
CA LYS A 113 10.05 3.46 13.24
C LYS A 113 10.84 4.31 12.25
N TYR A 114 10.85 3.88 11.00
CA TYR A 114 11.54 4.60 9.95
C TYR A 114 10.97 6.01 9.77
N LEU A 115 9.66 6.12 9.71
CA LEU A 115 9.00 7.40 9.53
C LEU A 115 9.23 8.33 10.71
N ARG A 116 9.19 7.80 11.91
CA ARG A 116 9.43 8.59 13.10
C ARG A 116 10.88 9.05 13.20
N ALA A 117 11.80 8.18 12.85
CA ALA A 117 13.21 8.50 12.90
C ALA A 117 13.55 9.63 11.96
N ASN A 118 13.01 9.59 10.74
CA ASN A 118 13.23 10.65 9.77
C ASN A 118 12.64 11.97 10.25
N ASN A 119 11.48 11.91 10.85
CA ASN A 119 10.81 13.11 11.35
C ASN A 119 11.58 13.72 12.52
N SER A 120 12.07 12.88 13.42
CA SER A 120 12.83 13.34 14.56
C SER A 120 14.16 13.97 14.15
N THR A 121 14.81 13.38 13.16
CA THR A 121 16.07 13.91 12.66
C THR A 121 15.87 15.31 12.08
N VAL A 122 14.80 15.50 11.33
CA VAL A 122 14.49 16.81 10.78
C VAL A 122 14.22 17.81 11.90
N ALA A 123 13.47 17.41 12.88
CA ALA A 123 13.17 18.27 14.01
C ALA A 123 14.41 18.64 14.80
N ALA A 124 15.33 17.70 14.93
CA ALA A 124 16.56 17.94 15.69
C ALA A 124 17.51 18.88 14.97
N THR A 125 17.45 18.97 13.67
CA THR A 125 18.35 19.84 12.94
C THR A 125 17.83 21.27 12.82
N ASN A 126 16.61 21.46 13.14
CA ASN A 126 16.02 22.79 13.13
C ASN A 126 16.19 23.45 14.48
#